data_e14f86c0d6320e2717ebe959f752444d
#
_entry.id   e14f86c0d6320e2717ebe959f752444d
#
_cell.length_a   1.000
_cell.length_b   1.000
_cell.length_c   1.000
_cell.angle_alpha   90.00
_cell.angle_beta   90.00
_cell.angle_gamma   90.00
#
_symmetry.space_group_name_H-M   'P 1'
#
loop_
_entity.id
_entity.type
_entity.pdbx_description
1 polymer ?
#
loop_
_entity_poly.entity_id
_entity_poly.type
_entity_poly.pdbx_seq_one_letter_code
_entity_poly.pdbx_strand_id
1 'polypeptide(L)'
;EALNSLKNNNICEKIGLSIYDIAKVEEYVSAYDIDLVQAPLNIFDRRLIDPAVLHMLKSRDIEIHARSIFLQGLLLLKRGSVTDGFSHSKQLFDEWYSWLNQEDIDPVEACLKFVLQFKEIDRIVIGVQDVGQLQNIISIADKKGFLQFPQWQSEIPSQLINPGLWNRKI
;
A
#
# COMPACT_ATOMS: atom_id res chain seq x y z
N GLU A 1 -5.43 -19.42 18.73
CA GLU A 1 -6.08 -19.52 20.05
C GLU A 1 -6.01 -18.21 20.83
N ALA A 2 -4.81 -17.63 21.09
CA ALA A 2 -4.67 -16.43 21.92
C ALA A 2 -5.47 -15.21 21.39
N LEU A 3 -5.42 -14.91 20.08
CA LEU A 3 -6.19 -13.81 19.50
C LEU A 3 -7.69 -14.02 19.61
N ASN A 4 -8.17 -15.25 19.37
CA ASN A 4 -9.60 -15.57 19.52
C ASN A 4 -10.05 -15.42 20.99
N SER A 5 -9.17 -15.73 21.95
CA SER A 5 -9.46 -15.49 23.37
C SER A 5 -9.63 -14.00 23.69
N LEU A 6 -8.81 -13.12 23.10
CA LEU A 6 -8.96 -11.67 23.25
C LEU A 6 -10.30 -11.16 22.68
N LYS A 7 -10.69 -11.65 21.50
CA LYS A 7 -11.96 -11.30 20.88
C LYS A 7 -13.16 -11.81 21.70
N ASN A 8 -13.11 -13.06 22.13
CA ASN A 8 -14.18 -13.67 22.93
C ASN A 8 -14.37 -13.01 24.30
N ASN A 9 -13.30 -12.42 24.86
CA ASN A 9 -13.35 -11.65 26.10
C ASN A 9 -13.65 -10.16 25.89
N ASN A 10 -14.03 -9.73 24.67
CA ASN A 10 -14.33 -8.35 24.30
C ASN A 10 -13.17 -7.37 24.56
N ILE A 11 -11.91 -7.86 24.53
CA ILE A 11 -10.71 -7.00 24.65
C ILE A 11 -10.42 -6.31 23.30
N CYS A 12 -10.76 -6.97 22.18
CA CYS A 12 -10.74 -6.40 20.84
C CYS A 12 -11.97 -6.85 20.05
N GLU A 13 -12.40 -6.03 19.10
CA GLU A 13 -13.55 -6.34 18.24
C GLU A 13 -13.16 -7.22 17.05
N LYS A 14 -11.97 -7.00 16.51
CA LYS A 14 -11.45 -7.68 15.32
C LYS A 14 -10.04 -8.15 15.53
N ILE A 15 -9.73 -9.28 14.92
CA ILE A 15 -8.37 -9.85 14.88
C ILE A 15 -7.97 -10.09 13.42
N GLY A 16 -6.67 -10.04 13.13
CA GLY A 16 -6.23 -10.22 11.76
C GLY A 16 -4.72 -10.42 11.61
N LEU A 17 -4.30 -10.41 10.36
CA LEU A 17 -2.91 -10.65 9.98
C LEU A 17 -2.34 -9.47 9.19
N SER A 18 -1.08 -9.13 9.46
CA SER A 18 -0.29 -8.26 8.60
C SER A 18 0.64 -9.12 7.74
N ILE A 19 0.47 -9.04 6.43
CA ILE A 19 1.16 -9.90 5.46
C ILE A 19 1.95 -9.08 4.46
N TYR A 20 3.03 -9.67 3.92
CA TYR A 20 3.78 -9.17 2.77
C TYR A 20 3.57 -10.04 1.52
N ASP A 21 3.38 -11.34 1.72
CA ASP A 21 3.23 -12.30 0.64
C ASP A 21 1.74 -12.49 0.33
N ILE A 22 1.26 -11.71 -0.63
CA ILE A 22 -0.15 -11.77 -1.08
C ILE A 22 -0.49 -13.14 -1.68
N ALA A 23 0.47 -13.85 -2.27
CA ALA A 23 0.22 -15.18 -2.84
C ALA A 23 -0.24 -16.21 -1.78
N LYS A 24 0.09 -15.96 -0.50
CA LYS A 24 -0.33 -16.82 0.61
C LYS A 24 -1.60 -16.37 1.33
N VAL A 25 -2.23 -15.28 0.89
CA VAL A 25 -3.38 -14.73 1.59
C VAL A 25 -4.52 -15.74 1.68
N GLU A 26 -4.79 -16.49 0.59
CA GLU A 26 -5.83 -17.50 0.58
C GLU A 26 -5.58 -18.64 1.57
N GLU A 27 -4.33 -19.10 1.68
CA GLU A 27 -3.92 -20.09 2.68
C GLU A 27 -4.23 -19.59 4.10
N TYR A 28 -3.83 -18.35 4.41
CA TYR A 28 -4.03 -17.78 5.74
C TYR A 28 -5.51 -17.59 6.10
N VAL A 29 -6.32 -17.03 5.20
CA VAL A 29 -7.74 -16.80 5.48
C VAL A 29 -8.56 -18.09 5.46
N SER A 30 -8.00 -19.18 4.91
CA SER A 30 -8.62 -20.50 4.99
C SER A 30 -8.22 -21.26 6.24
N ALA A 31 -7.02 -21.00 6.77
CA ALA A 31 -6.50 -21.67 7.96
C ALA A 31 -6.94 -21.01 9.27
N TYR A 32 -7.23 -19.70 9.25
CA TYR A 32 -7.50 -18.92 10.45
C TYR A 32 -8.81 -18.13 10.31
N ASP A 33 -9.59 -18.13 11.37
CA ASP A 33 -10.78 -17.28 11.50
C ASP A 33 -10.32 -15.86 11.89
N ILE A 34 -10.17 -15.01 10.87
CA ILE A 34 -9.71 -13.64 11.00
C ILE A 34 -10.69 -12.65 10.36
N ASP A 35 -10.78 -11.47 10.94
CA ASP A 35 -11.70 -10.41 10.51
C ASP A 35 -11.08 -9.44 9.53
N LEU A 36 -9.73 -9.33 9.53
CA LEU A 36 -9.03 -8.35 8.69
C LEU A 36 -7.66 -8.84 8.20
N VAL A 37 -7.27 -8.32 7.05
CA VAL A 37 -5.93 -8.46 6.48
C VAL A 37 -5.34 -7.08 6.26
N GLN A 38 -4.13 -6.86 6.77
CA GLN A 38 -3.34 -5.68 6.47
C GLN A 38 -2.20 -6.05 5.52
N ALA A 39 -2.12 -5.39 4.36
CA ALA A 39 -1.16 -5.71 3.32
C ALA A 39 -0.61 -4.45 2.62
N PRO A 40 0.58 -4.51 2.01
CA PRO A 40 1.09 -3.39 1.24
C PRO A 40 0.25 -3.15 -0.02
N LEU A 41 0.00 -1.87 -0.29
CA LEU A 41 -0.60 -1.38 -1.53
C LEU A 41 0.01 -0.02 -1.86
N ASN A 42 0.59 0.11 -3.01
CA ASN A 42 1.05 1.39 -3.54
C ASN A 42 1.09 1.35 -5.06
N ILE A 43 1.50 2.44 -5.67
CA ILE A 43 1.47 2.60 -7.13
C ILE A 43 2.35 1.58 -7.87
N PHE A 44 3.37 1.01 -7.21
CA PHE A 44 4.20 -0.06 -7.74
C PHE A 44 3.73 -1.44 -7.26
N ASP A 45 3.35 -1.59 -5.99
CA ASP A 45 2.84 -2.86 -5.47
C ASP A 45 1.31 -2.94 -5.57
N ARG A 46 0.82 -3.54 -6.63
CA ARG A 46 -0.61 -3.67 -6.94
C ARG A 46 -1.16 -5.07 -6.68
N ARG A 47 -0.38 -5.96 -6.07
CA ARG A 47 -0.76 -7.37 -5.87
C ARG A 47 -2.04 -7.52 -5.03
N LEU A 48 -2.25 -6.62 -4.05
CA LEU A 48 -3.44 -6.65 -3.20
C LEU A 48 -4.74 -6.37 -3.98
N ILE A 49 -4.67 -5.58 -5.04
CA ILE A 49 -5.84 -5.20 -5.86
C ILE A 49 -6.06 -6.09 -7.07
N ASP A 50 -5.41 -7.25 -7.11
CA ASP A 50 -5.80 -8.30 -8.05
C ASP A 50 -7.28 -8.64 -7.86
N PRO A 51 -8.10 -8.67 -8.92
CA PRO A 51 -9.53 -8.92 -8.80
C PRO A 51 -9.89 -10.22 -8.10
N ALA A 52 -9.09 -11.27 -8.28
CA ALA A 52 -9.33 -12.55 -7.61
C ALA A 52 -9.05 -12.46 -6.11
N VAL A 53 -7.98 -11.73 -5.72
CA VAL A 53 -7.64 -11.49 -4.30
C VAL A 53 -8.74 -10.66 -3.62
N LEU A 54 -9.15 -9.54 -4.23
CA LEU A 54 -10.21 -8.70 -3.69
C LEU A 54 -11.53 -9.47 -3.54
N HIS A 55 -11.94 -10.17 -4.60
CA HIS A 55 -13.17 -10.98 -4.56
C HIS A 55 -13.11 -12.03 -3.46
N MET A 56 -12.02 -12.75 -3.33
CA MET A 56 -11.84 -13.78 -2.31
C MET A 56 -11.93 -13.20 -0.89
N LEU A 57 -11.28 -12.08 -0.62
CA LEU A 57 -11.32 -11.43 0.69
C LEU A 57 -12.73 -10.90 1.02
N LYS A 58 -13.36 -10.18 0.06
CA LYS A 58 -14.69 -9.59 0.26
C LYS A 58 -15.81 -10.65 0.33
N SER A 59 -15.71 -11.75 -0.40
CA SER A 59 -16.68 -12.85 -0.28
C SER A 59 -16.67 -13.54 1.09
N ARG A 60 -15.60 -13.34 1.87
CA ARG A 60 -15.47 -13.85 3.25
C ARG A 60 -15.68 -12.76 4.30
N ASP A 61 -16.16 -11.58 3.92
CA ASP A 61 -16.37 -10.41 4.79
C ASP A 61 -15.10 -9.96 5.53
N ILE A 62 -13.93 -10.13 4.90
CA ILE A 62 -12.64 -9.74 5.47
C ILE A 62 -12.37 -8.26 5.17
N GLU A 63 -12.11 -7.48 6.22
CA GLU A 63 -11.71 -6.07 6.13
C GLU A 63 -10.28 -5.95 5.58
N ILE A 64 -10.07 -5.05 4.62
CA ILE A 64 -8.78 -4.88 3.93
C ILE A 64 -8.15 -3.55 4.34
N HIS A 65 -6.99 -3.64 4.99
CA HIS A 65 -6.20 -2.47 5.37
C HIS A 65 -4.97 -2.32 4.46
N ALA A 66 -4.91 -1.25 3.70
CA ALA A 66 -3.74 -0.91 2.91
C ALA A 66 -2.68 -0.20 3.76
N ARG A 67 -1.43 -0.64 3.68
CA ARG A 67 -0.26 0.02 4.28
C ARG A 67 0.85 0.24 3.26
N SER A 68 1.92 0.91 3.67
CA SER A 68 3.10 1.16 2.82
C SER A 68 2.77 1.91 1.51
N ILE A 69 1.76 2.78 1.54
CA ILE A 69 1.29 3.51 0.36
C ILE A 69 2.36 4.42 -0.25
N PHE A 70 3.32 4.85 0.57
CA PHE A 70 4.48 5.66 0.16
C PHE A 70 5.75 4.83 -0.05
N LEU A 71 5.68 3.50 0.00
CA LEU A 71 6.81 2.58 -0.13
C LEU A 71 7.98 3.00 0.80
N GLN A 72 7.72 3.10 2.11
CA GLN A 72 8.68 3.59 3.12
C GLN A 72 9.24 4.99 2.83
N GLY A 73 8.49 5.84 2.14
CA GLY A 73 8.91 7.17 1.74
C GLY A 73 9.68 7.22 0.41
N LEU A 74 10.02 6.09 -0.19
CA LEU A 74 10.80 6.02 -1.42
C LEU A 74 10.09 6.72 -2.59
N LEU A 75 8.74 6.62 -2.66
CA LEU A 75 7.92 7.30 -3.67
C LEU A 75 7.83 8.82 -3.49
N LEU A 76 8.23 9.33 -2.33
CA LEU A 76 8.21 10.76 -2.00
C LEU A 76 9.56 11.45 -2.22
N LEU A 77 10.61 10.71 -2.56
CA LEU A 77 11.92 11.27 -2.82
C LEU A 77 11.90 12.17 -4.07
N LYS A 78 12.78 13.17 -4.07
CA LYS A 78 12.96 14.00 -5.25
C LYS A 78 13.65 13.22 -6.36
N ARG A 79 13.36 13.59 -7.62
CA ARG A 79 14.06 13.02 -8.79
C ARG A 79 15.59 13.11 -8.61
N GLY A 80 16.27 11.99 -8.80
CA GLY A 80 17.73 11.91 -8.61
C GLY A 80 18.19 11.61 -7.19
N SER A 81 17.28 11.53 -6.21
CA SER A 81 17.61 11.18 -4.81
C SER A 81 17.42 9.69 -4.50
N VAL A 82 17.00 8.90 -5.49
CA VAL A 82 16.90 7.44 -5.33
C VAL A 82 18.33 6.89 -5.27
N THR A 83 18.63 6.20 -4.18
CA THR A 83 19.98 5.71 -3.87
C THR A 83 20.44 4.59 -4.79
N ASP A 84 21.76 4.33 -4.82
CA ASP A 84 22.38 3.27 -5.64
C ASP A 84 21.80 1.87 -5.36
N GLY A 85 21.24 1.65 -4.18
CA GLY A 85 20.55 0.39 -3.84
C GLY A 85 19.36 0.06 -4.74
N PHE A 86 18.82 1.05 -5.46
CA PHE A 86 17.68 0.90 -6.39
C PHE A 86 18.05 1.21 -7.84
N SER A 87 19.33 1.16 -8.20
CA SER A 87 19.81 1.44 -9.55
C SER A 87 19.12 0.63 -10.64
N HIS A 88 18.78 -0.62 -10.35
CA HIS A 88 18.03 -1.51 -11.26
C HIS A 88 16.58 -1.04 -11.53
N SER A 89 16.04 -0.18 -10.67
CA SER A 89 14.70 0.39 -10.81
C SER A 89 14.70 1.82 -11.35
N LYS A 90 15.84 2.33 -11.79
CA LYS A 90 15.98 3.72 -12.24
C LYS A 90 14.97 4.08 -13.33
N GLN A 91 14.79 3.23 -14.33
CA GLN A 91 13.85 3.48 -15.42
C GLN A 91 12.42 3.59 -14.90
N LEU A 92 12.01 2.73 -13.97
CA LEU A 92 10.69 2.78 -13.34
C LEU A 92 10.48 4.09 -12.57
N PHE A 93 11.51 4.57 -11.85
CA PHE A 93 11.44 5.89 -11.19
C PHE A 93 11.42 7.05 -12.19
N ASP A 94 12.12 6.95 -13.31
CA ASP A 94 12.03 7.95 -14.37
C ASP A 94 10.63 8.01 -14.99
N GLU A 95 9.97 6.88 -15.18
CA GLU A 95 8.56 6.81 -15.58
C GLU A 95 7.64 7.45 -14.53
N TRP A 96 7.86 7.16 -13.24
CA TRP A 96 7.12 7.74 -12.13
C TRP A 96 7.20 9.27 -12.11
N TYR A 97 8.41 9.82 -12.12
CA TYR A 97 8.60 11.26 -12.09
C TYR A 97 8.10 11.95 -13.37
N SER A 98 8.21 11.29 -14.51
CA SER A 98 7.69 11.82 -15.77
C SER A 98 6.17 11.91 -15.75
N TRP A 99 5.50 10.90 -15.23
CA TRP A 99 4.07 10.90 -15.05
C TRP A 99 3.60 11.95 -14.03
N LEU A 100 4.26 12.08 -12.88
CA LEU A 100 3.95 13.14 -11.89
C LEU A 100 4.01 14.54 -12.51
N ASN A 101 5.05 14.80 -13.32
CA ASN A 101 5.19 16.09 -14.02
C ASN A 101 4.12 16.29 -15.09
N GLN A 102 3.73 15.25 -15.80
CA GLN A 102 2.67 15.30 -16.82
C GLN A 102 1.31 15.63 -16.21
N GLU A 103 1.00 15.03 -15.07
CA GLU A 103 -0.27 15.24 -14.34
C GLU A 103 -0.23 16.49 -13.44
N ASP A 104 0.93 17.16 -13.31
CA ASP A 104 1.17 18.30 -12.40
C ASP A 104 0.68 18.00 -10.97
N ILE A 105 1.07 16.82 -10.45
CA ILE A 105 0.58 16.31 -9.17
C ILE A 105 1.74 16.05 -8.20
N ASP A 106 1.50 16.37 -6.92
CA ASP A 106 2.42 16.05 -5.83
C ASP A 106 2.47 14.54 -5.54
N PRO A 107 3.67 13.95 -5.27
CA PRO A 107 3.79 12.52 -4.97
C PRO A 107 2.92 12.01 -3.82
N VAL A 108 2.72 12.80 -2.75
CA VAL A 108 1.86 12.42 -1.63
C VAL A 108 0.42 12.31 -2.10
N GLU A 109 -0.04 13.30 -2.87
CA GLU A 109 -1.39 13.31 -3.43
C GLU A 109 -1.59 12.14 -4.40
N ALA A 110 -0.64 11.89 -5.27
CA ALA A 110 -0.70 10.78 -6.23
C ALA A 110 -0.80 9.42 -5.53
N CYS A 111 0.08 9.15 -4.56
CA CYS A 111 0.08 7.89 -3.81
C CYS A 111 -1.23 7.69 -3.04
N LEU A 112 -1.75 8.73 -2.41
CA LEU A 112 -2.98 8.65 -1.62
C LEU A 112 -4.20 8.43 -2.53
N LYS A 113 -4.34 9.20 -3.60
CA LYS A 113 -5.42 9.05 -4.58
C LYS A 113 -5.39 7.68 -5.26
N PHE A 114 -4.21 7.10 -5.48
CA PHE A 114 -4.11 5.75 -6.01
C PHE A 114 -4.85 4.75 -5.12
N VAL A 115 -4.66 4.78 -3.82
CA VAL A 115 -5.30 3.82 -2.91
C VAL A 115 -6.77 4.14 -2.68
N LEU A 116 -7.13 5.42 -2.58
CA LEU A 116 -8.51 5.88 -2.34
C LEU A 116 -9.50 5.53 -3.46
N GLN A 117 -9.03 5.22 -4.68
CA GLN A 117 -9.95 4.82 -5.76
C GLN A 117 -10.54 3.42 -5.58
N PHE A 118 -9.94 2.56 -4.73
CA PHE A 118 -10.38 1.19 -4.52
C PHE A 118 -11.37 1.12 -3.36
N LYS A 119 -12.64 0.92 -3.67
CA LYS A 119 -13.75 0.86 -2.70
C LYS A 119 -13.65 -0.35 -1.76
N GLU A 120 -12.94 -1.37 -2.19
CA GLU A 120 -12.69 -2.61 -1.43
C GLU A 120 -11.71 -2.39 -0.28
N ILE A 121 -10.92 -1.30 -0.31
CA ILE A 121 -9.98 -0.95 0.76
C ILE A 121 -10.75 -0.23 1.86
N ASP A 122 -10.88 -0.87 3.01
CA ASP A 122 -11.65 -0.35 4.13
C ASP A 122 -10.89 0.70 4.93
N ARG A 123 -9.53 0.57 5.03
CA ARG A 123 -8.68 1.51 5.76
C ARG A 123 -7.32 1.69 5.08
N ILE A 124 -6.77 2.88 5.24
CA ILE A 124 -5.39 3.21 4.84
C ILE A 124 -4.58 3.52 6.10
N VAL A 125 -3.49 2.78 6.30
CA VAL A 125 -2.61 2.94 7.46
C VAL A 125 -1.38 3.75 7.05
N ILE A 126 -1.25 4.94 7.64
CA ILE A 126 -0.20 5.91 7.32
C ILE A 126 0.51 6.33 8.61
N GLY A 127 1.84 6.37 8.56
CA GLY A 127 2.65 7.04 9.58
C GLY A 127 2.89 8.50 9.20
N VAL A 128 2.79 9.40 10.17
CA VAL A 128 3.13 10.81 10.03
C VAL A 128 4.11 11.23 11.12
N GLN A 129 4.95 12.22 10.84
CA GLN A 129 5.97 12.72 11.77
C GLN A 129 5.52 13.98 12.51
N ASP A 130 4.61 14.75 11.92
CA ASP A 130 4.12 16.00 12.47
C ASP A 130 2.66 16.29 12.08
N VAL A 131 2.08 17.31 12.70
CA VAL A 131 0.68 17.73 12.50
C VAL A 131 0.46 18.26 11.08
N GLY A 132 1.44 18.93 10.49
CA GLY A 132 1.34 19.48 9.13
C GLY A 132 1.17 18.37 8.08
N GLN A 133 1.96 17.30 8.20
CA GLN A 133 1.80 16.12 7.35
C GLN A 133 0.41 15.50 7.49
N LEU A 134 -0.10 15.35 8.71
CA LEU A 134 -1.44 14.82 8.95
C LEU A 134 -2.52 15.70 8.31
N GLN A 135 -2.44 17.01 8.51
CA GLN A 135 -3.39 17.98 7.93
C GLN A 135 -3.38 17.93 6.40
N ASN A 136 -2.18 17.85 5.79
CA ASN A 136 -2.05 17.72 4.34
C ASN A 136 -2.72 16.45 3.82
N ILE A 137 -2.47 15.31 4.46
CA ILE A 137 -3.06 14.01 4.07
C ILE A 137 -4.58 14.06 4.18
N ILE A 138 -5.15 14.61 5.27
CA ILE A 138 -6.59 14.76 5.43
C ILE A 138 -7.15 15.66 4.32
N SER A 139 -6.51 16.81 4.07
CA SER A 139 -6.93 17.72 3.00
C SER A 139 -6.94 17.07 1.63
N ILE A 140 -5.97 16.20 1.34
CA ILE A 140 -5.91 15.45 0.08
C ILE A 140 -7.03 14.40 0.02
N ALA A 141 -7.28 13.69 1.12
CA ALA A 141 -8.31 12.65 1.17
C ALA A 141 -9.72 13.20 0.94
N ASP A 142 -9.97 14.45 1.35
CA ASP A 142 -11.26 15.13 1.15
C ASP A 142 -11.44 15.67 -0.28
N LYS A 143 -10.37 15.79 -1.06
CA LYS A 143 -10.44 16.29 -2.44
C LYS A 143 -11.08 15.25 -3.36
N LYS A 144 -12.20 15.61 -3.96
CA LYS A 144 -12.80 14.83 -5.04
C LYS A 144 -11.98 15.00 -6.33
N GLY A 145 -11.84 13.94 -7.09
CA GLY A 145 -11.18 13.95 -8.38
C GLY A 145 -10.78 12.54 -8.79
N PHE A 146 -10.92 12.25 -10.08
CA PHE A 146 -10.44 11.02 -10.68
C PHE A 146 -9.04 11.27 -11.25
N LEU A 147 -8.14 10.34 -11.04
CA LEU A 147 -6.80 10.35 -11.62
C LEU A 147 -6.58 9.03 -12.36
N GLN A 148 -6.15 9.13 -13.61
CA GLN A 148 -5.80 7.93 -14.38
C GLN A 148 -4.35 7.55 -14.11
N PHE A 149 -4.16 6.39 -13.52
CA PHE A 149 -2.83 5.88 -13.19
C PHE A 149 -2.23 5.07 -14.33
N PRO A 150 -0.93 5.23 -14.60
CA PRO A 150 -0.28 4.56 -15.71
C PRO A 150 -0.14 3.06 -15.49
N GLN A 151 -0.04 2.32 -16.59
CA GLN A 151 0.57 1.01 -16.59
C GLN A 151 2.06 1.20 -16.83
N TRP A 152 2.88 0.70 -15.92
CA TRP A 152 4.33 0.83 -16.02
C TRP A 152 4.85 -0.02 -17.18
N GLN A 153 5.75 0.53 -17.99
CA GLN A 153 6.42 -0.21 -19.07
C GLN A 153 7.58 -1.02 -18.52
N SER A 154 8.24 -0.51 -17.48
CA SER A 154 9.32 -1.20 -16.79
C SER A 154 8.77 -2.29 -15.87
N GLU A 155 9.49 -3.41 -15.79
CA GLU A 155 9.22 -4.45 -14.80
C GLU A 155 9.41 -3.90 -13.39
N ILE A 156 8.51 -4.29 -12.47
CA ILE A 156 8.59 -3.94 -11.06
C ILE A 156 9.32 -5.06 -10.32
N PRO A 157 10.58 -4.84 -9.88
CA PRO A 157 11.33 -5.87 -9.18
C PRO A 157 10.69 -6.21 -7.84
N SER A 158 10.56 -7.49 -7.53
CA SER A 158 10.02 -7.96 -6.25
C SER A 158 10.81 -7.43 -5.05
N GLN A 159 12.12 -7.22 -5.20
CA GLN A 159 12.98 -6.61 -4.20
C GLN A 159 12.57 -5.17 -3.88
N LEU A 160 12.12 -4.39 -4.87
CA LEU A 160 11.69 -3.01 -4.68
C LEU A 160 10.46 -2.93 -3.78
N ILE A 161 9.46 -3.77 -4.01
CA ILE A 161 8.17 -3.76 -3.31
C ILE A 161 8.17 -4.52 -1.99
N ASN A 162 9.31 -5.15 -1.63
CA ASN A 162 9.47 -5.81 -0.34
C ASN A 162 10.58 -5.15 0.50
N PRO A 163 10.25 -4.15 1.35
CA PRO A 163 11.24 -3.46 2.18
C PRO A 163 12.05 -4.37 3.11
N GLY A 164 11.56 -5.57 3.41
CA GLY A 164 12.31 -6.56 4.19
C GLY A 164 13.56 -7.09 3.48
N LEU A 165 13.63 -6.93 2.16
CA LEU A 165 14.78 -7.33 1.33
C LEU A 165 15.77 -6.19 1.07
N TRP A 166 15.47 -4.98 1.52
CA TRP A 166 16.37 -3.85 1.30
C TRP A 166 17.61 -3.98 2.18
N ASN A 167 18.79 -3.90 1.57
CA ASN A 167 20.02 -3.73 2.35
C ASN A 167 19.94 -2.39 3.08
N ARG A 168 19.94 -2.41 4.42
CA ARG A 168 19.77 -1.25 5.31
C ARG A 168 20.93 -0.24 5.23
N LYS A 169 21.13 0.33 4.04
CA LYS A 169 21.93 1.54 3.80
C LYS A 169 21.08 2.49 2.96
N ILE A 170 20.00 2.97 3.60
CA ILE A 170 19.26 4.14 3.14
C ILE A 170 19.64 5.30 4.04
#